data_52b0760e559f28f84efc6bd9e0272220
#
_entry.id   52b0760e559f28f84efc6bd9e0272220
#
_cell.length_a   1.000
_cell.length_b   1.000
_cell.length_c   1.000
_cell.angle_alpha   90.00
_cell.angle_beta   90.00
_cell.angle_gamma   90.00
#
_symmetry.space_group_name_H-M   'P 1'
#
loop_
_entity.id
_entity.type
_entity.pdbx_description
1 polymer ?
#
loop_
_entity_poly.entity_id
_entity_poly.type
_entity_poly.pdbx_seq_one_letter_code
_entity_poly.pdbx_strand_id
1 'polypeptide(L)'
;MAKEFSLAVSFGFIEKDCGSFFSSQMTLDPGGRIIDLYRRVSPGWKEPFAGKEYREGSGFHTFPFLGKKIAVGLCGDLWYEENIALLNELDPDVVWWPVYTDYTDSEWNEKAKLEYAEQAGKIHAPVLYVNSVCLDSSGDSEIAKGGAALFEKGSIKEELPAGKEGTLIVEC
;
A
#
# COMPACT_ATOMS: atom_id res chain seq x y z
N MET A 1 20.30 3.17 1.97
CA MET A 1 19.54 2.29 1.04
C MET A 1 19.19 3.02 -0.25
N ALA A 2 18.21 3.95 -0.37
CA ALA A 2 17.85 4.59 -1.64
C ALA A 2 19.07 5.18 -2.38
N LYS A 3 19.83 6.07 -1.74
CA LYS A 3 21.04 6.69 -2.30
C LYS A 3 22.17 5.69 -2.57
N GLU A 4 22.35 4.70 -1.73
CA GLU A 4 23.42 3.69 -1.84
C GLU A 4 23.25 2.81 -3.08
N PHE A 5 22.00 2.40 -3.35
CA PHE A 5 21.67 1.54 -4.48
C PHE A 5 21.12 2.29 -5.70
N SER A 6 21.04 3.63 -5.62
CA SER A 6 20.45 4.46 -6.67
C SER A 6 19.04 4.02 -7.07
N LEU A 7 18.23 3.61 -6.08
CA LEU A 7 16.86 3.16 -6.25
C LEU A 7 15.89 4.10 -5.53
N ALA A 8 14.75 4.40 -6.16
CA ALA A 8 13.63 4.98 -5.44
C ALA A 8 13.03 3.91 -4.50
N VAL A 9 12.60 4.32 -3.32
CA VAL A 9 12.06 3.41 -2.31
C VAL A 9 10.80 4.01 -1.71
N SER A 10 9.73 3.21 -1.65
CA SER A 10 8.51 3.56 -0.92
C SER A 10 8.28 2.56 0.20
N PHE A 11 7.97 3.05 1.40
CA PHE A 11 7.81 2.19 2.59
C PHE A 11 6.82 2.80 3.58
N GLY A 12 6.10 1.90 4.29
CA GLY A 12 5.17 2.26 5.35
C GLY A 12 5.88 2.37 6.71
N PHE A 13 5.39 3.27 7.57
CA PHE A 13 5.89 3.45 8.93
C PHE A 13 4.87 4.18 9.81
N ILE A 14 5.10 4.14 11.13
CA ILE A 14 4.36 5.01 12.07
C ILE A 14 5.12 6.32 12.18
N GLU A 15 4.50 7.36 11.63
CA GLU A 15 5.03 8.73 11.69
C GLU A 15 4.66 9.39 13.01
N LYS A 16 5.59 10.16 13.58
CA LYS A 16 5.30 11.09 14.67
C LYS A 16 5.52 12.52 14.20
N ASP A 17 4.46 13.31 14.17
CA ASP A 17 4.49 14.72 13.78
C ASP A 17 3.72 15.58 14.76
N CYS A 18 4.36 16.64 15.28
CA CYS A 18 3.77 17.62 16.20
C CYS A 18 2.95 17.00 17.34
N GLY A 19 3.42 15.86 17.89
CA GLY A 19 2.75 15.16 18.98
C GLY A 19 1.61 14.23 18.56
N SER A 20 1.35 14.11 17.27
CA SER A 20 0.41 13.15 16.70
C SER A 20 1.13 11.99 16.02
N PHE A 21 0.46 10.84 15.94
CA PHE A 21 0.92 9.64 15.24
C PHE A 21 0.03 9.36 14.03
N PHE A 22 0.64 8.94 12.93
CA PHE A 22 -0.04 8.59 11.68
C PHE A 22 0.49 7.27 11.13
N SER A 23 -0.36 6.52 10.46
CA SER A 23 0.08 5.45 9.57
C SER A 23 0.42 6.08 8.22
N SER A 24 1.70 6.06 7.85
CA SER A 24 2.22 6.83 6.72
C SER A 24 2.99 5.97 5.74
N GLN A 25 2.99 6.38 4.48
CA GLN A 25 3.82 5.86 3.40
C GLN A 25 4.74 6.98 2.91
N MET A 26 6.05 6.76 2.95
CA MET A 26 7.05 7.70 2.46
C MET A 26 7.69 7.19 1.18
N THR A 27 7.88 8.07 0.22
CA THR A 27 8.59 7.76 -1.02
C THR A 27 9.84 8.62 -1.15
N LEU A 28 10.97 7.97 -1.40
CA LEU A 28 12.27 8.58 -1.61
C LEU A 28 12.69 8.42 -3.07
N ASP A 29 13.30 9.45 -3.65
CA ASP A 29 13.97 9.35 -4.93
C ASP A 29 15.32 8.60 -4.83
N PRO A 30 15.97 8.26 -5.95
CA PRO A 30 17.29 7.60 -5.93
C PRO A 30 18.39 8.41 -5.26
N GLY A 31 18.22 9.71 -5.07
CA GLY A 31 19.12 10.59 -4.31
C GLY A 31 18.86 10.58 -2.80
N GLY A 32 17.81 9.89 -2.35
CA GLY A 32 17.37 9.82 -0.96
C GLY A 32 16.56 11.04 -0.49
N ARG A 33 16.07 11.86 -1.40
CA ARG A 33 15.17 12.98 -1.06
C ARG A 33 13.74 12.47 -0.97
N ILE A 34 12.98 12.98 0.01
CA ILE A 34 11.55 12.71 0.12
C ILE A 34 10.85 13.38 -1.07
N ILE A 35 10.12 12.62 -1.86
CA ILE A 35 9.31 13.10 -2.98
C ILE A 35 7.82 12.98 -2.69
N ASP A 36 7.44 12.13 -1.73
CA ASP A 36 6.06 12.02 -1.25
C ASP A 36 5.99 11.54 0.20
N LEU A 37 4.99 12.01 0.92
CA LEU A 37 4.58 11.55 2.24
C LEU A 37 3.06 11.49 2.30
N TYR A 38 2.52 10.29 2.23
CA TYR A 38 1.10 10.02 2.33
C TYR A 38 0.73 9.54 3.73
N ARG A 39 -0.37 10.04 4.30
CA ARG A 39 -0.94 9.58 5.57
C ARG A 39 -2.27 8.90 5.31
N ARG A 40 -2.44 7.68 5.78
CA ARG A 40 -3.68 6.91 5.66
C ARG A 40 -4.88 7.75 6.13
N VAL A 41 -5.94 7.79 5.31
CA VAL A 41 -7.15 8.58 5.56
C VAL A 41 -8.27 7.76 6.20
N SER A 42 -8.28 6.45 5.99
CA SER A 42 -9.30 5.56 6.57
C SER A 42 -8.99 5.22 8.04
N PRO A 43 -10.02 5.09 8.88
CA PRO A 43 -9.84 4.62 10.26
C PRO A 43 -9.44 3.12 10.31
N GLY A 44 -9.25 2.59 11.54
CA GLY A 44 -9.07 1.15 11.78
C GLY A 44 -7.62 0.65 11.68
N TRP A 45 -6.63 1.55 11.68
CA TRP A 45 -5.21 1.17 11.72
C TRP A 45 -4.61 1.18 13.13
N LYS A 46 -5.33 1.71 14.08
CA LYS A 46 -4.92 1.89 15.48
C LYS A 46 -5.77 1.03 16.40
N GLU A 47 -5.20 0.65 17.52
CA GLU A 47 -5.90 -0.09 18.55
C GLU A 47 -7.10 0.71 19.11
N PRO A 48 -8.19 0.04 19.55
CA PRO A 48 -9.37 0.71 20.09
C PRO A 48 -9.10 1.60 21.31
N PHE A 49 -8.02 1.31 22.06
CA PHE A 49 -7.60 2.07 23.22
C PHE A 49 -6.59 3.20 22.90
N ALA A 50 -6.22 3.36 21.62
CA ALA A 50 -5.30 4.41 21.22
C ALA A 50 -5.87 5.80 21.50
N GLY A 51 -5.02 6.69 21.99
CA GLY A 51 -5.40 8.05 22.37
C GLY A 51 -5.67 8.96 21.17
N LYS A 52 -6.06 10.20 21.48
CA LYS A 52 -6.40 11.22 20.47
C LYS A 52 -5.20 11.67 19.61
N GLU A 53 -3.99 11.36 20.05
CA GLU A 53 -2.75 11.59 19.31
C GLU A 53 -2.61 10.71 18.07
N TYR A 54 -3.33 9.58 17.99
CA TYR A 54 -3.39 8.74 16.80
C TYR A 54 -4.44 9.26 15.84
N ARG A 55 -4.02 9.75 14.69
CA ARG A 55 -4.85 10.49 13.74
C ARG A 55 -4.78 9.92 12.33
N GLU A 56 -5.81 10.20 11.56
CA GLU A 56 -5.88 9.95 10.13
C GLU A 56 -5.31 11.15 9.35
N GLY A 57 -4.90 10.92 8.10
CA GLY A 57 -4.52 11.95 7.14
C GLY A 57 -5.71 12.79 6.69
N SER A 58 -5.43 13.85 5.94
CA SER A 58 -6.43 14.85 5.53
C SER A 58 -7.06 14.57 4.17
N GLY A 59 -6.52 13.65 3.37
CA GLY A 59 -7.04 13.33 2.04
C GLY A 59 -6.01 12.71 1.11
N PHE A 60 -6.45 12.39 -0.09
CA PHE A 60 -5.62 11.86 -1.16
C PHE A 60 -4.93 12.98 -1.95
N HIS A 61 -3.80 12.67 -2.53
CA HIS A 61 -3.09 13.52 -3.48
C HIS A 61 -2.29 12.67 -4.46
N THR A 62 -1.75 13.29 -5.48
CA THR A 62 -0.85 12.65 -6.43
C THR A 62 0.52 13.30 -6.41
N PHE A 63 1.54 12.53 -6.77
CA PHE A 63 2.89 13.03 -6.95
C PHE A 63 3.50 12.47 -8.26
N PRO A 64 4.42 13.21 -8.90
CA PRO A 64 5.08 12.77 -10.10
C PRO A 64 6.20 11.77 -9.79
N PHE A 65 6.22 10.64 -10.50
CA PHE A 65 7.27 9.64 -10.41
C PHE A 65 7.50 8.99 -11.78
N LEU A 66 8.71 9.03 -12.31
CA LEU A 66 9.10 8.48 -13.62
C LEU A 66 8.17 8.90 -14.79
N GLY A 67 7.72 10.14 -14.76
CA GLY A 67 6.82 10.68 -15.79
C GLY A 67 5.35 10.26 -15.63
N LYS A 68 5.01 9.53 -14.56
CA LYS A 68 3.66 9.12 -14.19
C LYS A 68 3.14 9.92 -13.01
N LYS A 69 1.83 10.06 -12.93
CA LYS A 69 1.10 10.62 -11.80
C LYS A 69 0.68 9.48 -10.87
N ILE A 70 1.31 9.37 -9.72
CA ILE A 70 1.09 8.30 -8.75
C ILE A 70 0.17 8.78 -7.63
N ALA A 71 -0.75 7.93 -7.20
CA ALA A 71 -1.47 8.07 -5.93
C ALA A 71 -1.15 6.89 -5.02
N VAL A 72 -1.33 7.10 -3.71
CA VAL A 72 -1.23 6.04 -2.71
C VAL A 72 -2.59 5.84 -2.05
N GLY A 73 -3.00 4.59 -1.87
CA GLY A 73 -4.07 4.19 -0.98
C GLY A 73 -3.52 3.17 0.01
N LEU A 74 -3.39 3.55 1.29
CA LEU A 74 -2.71 2.72 2.29
C LEU A 74 -3.69 1.76 2.97
N CYS A 75 -3.47 0.45 2.77
CA CYS A 75 -4.19 -0.63 3.45
C CYS A 75 -5.72 -0.49 3.31
N GLY A 76 -6.43 -0.15 4.40
CA GLY A 76 -7.88 0.00 4.45
C GLY A 76 -8.48 1.13 3.59
N ASP A 77 -7.66 2.05 3.07
CA ASP A 77 -8.17 3.20 2.32
C ASP A 77 -9.04 2.80 1.12
N LEU A 78 -8.64 1.75 0.40
CA LEU A 78 -9.33 1.33 -0.83
C LEU A 78 -10.56 0.44 -0.58
N TRP A 79 -10.97 0.24 0.67
CA TRP A 79 -12.21 -0.47 1.01
C TRP A 79 -13.42 0.46 1.19
N TYR A 80 -13.23 1.78 1.07
CA TYR A 80 -14.28 2.79 1.19
C TYR A 80 -14.63 3.37 -0.19
N GLU A 81 -15.91 3.30 -0.58
CA GLU A 81 -16.38 3.76 -1.90
C GLU A 81 -16.10 5.27 -2.11
N GLU A 82 -16.25 6.08 -1.06
CA GLU A 82 -15.93 7.50 -1.09
C GLU A 82 -14.44 7.78 -1.37
N ASN A 83 -13.56 6.94 -0.84
CA ASN A 83 -12.11 7.07 -1.09
C ASN A 83 -11.76 6.70 -2.52
N ILE A 84 -12.39 5.65 -3.06
CA ILE A 84 -12.23 5.26 -4.46
C ILE A 84 -12.71 6.37 -5.39
N ALA A 85 -13.85 6.98 -5.10
CA ALA A 85 -14.36 8.11 -5.89
C ALA A 85 -13.36 9.27 -5.91
N LEU A 86 -12.82 9.66 -4.73
CA LEU A 86 -11.81 10.72 -4.63
C LEU A 86 -10.51 10.37 -5.39
N LEU A 87 -10.06 9.12 -5.32
CA LEU A 87 -8.88 8.67 -6.06
C LEU A 87 -9.11 8.74 -7.57
N ASN A 88 -10.29 8.31 -8.04
CA ASN A 88 -10.65 8.37 -9.45
C ASN A 88 -10.77 9.82 -9.96
N GLU A 89 -11.25 10.77 -9.12
CA GLU A 89 -11.27 12.21 -9.45
C GLU A 89 -9.86 12.80 -9.62
N LEU A 90 -8.88 12.29 -8.88
CA LEU A 90 -7.48 12.68 -9.04
C LEU A 90 -6.87 12.20 -10.36
N ASP A 91 -7.49 11.22 -11.02
CA ASP A 91 -7.07 10.65 -12.31
C ASP A 91 -5.57 10.28 -12.33
N PRO A 92 -5.09 9.38 -11.43
CA PRO A 92 -3.70 8.93 -11.41
C PRO A 92 -3.41 7.99 -12.58
N ASP A 93 -2.13 7.92 -13.00
CA ASP A 93 -1.69 6.91 -13.97
C ASP A 93 -1.53 5.53 -13.31
N VAL A 94 -1.19 5.49 -12.01
CA VAL A 94 -1.01 4.28 -11.21
C VAL A 94 -1.37 4.55 -9.77
N VAL A 95 -2.01 3.60 -9.10
CA VAL A 95 -2.25 3.62 -7.66
C VAL A 95 -1.37 2.58 -6.97
N TRP A 96 -0.62 2.99 -5.96
CA TRP A 96 0.10 2.08 -5.07
C TRP A 96 -0.77 1.71 -3.88
N TRP A 97 -0.92 0.41 -3.64
CA TRP A 97 -1.70 -0.13 -2.53
C TRP A 97 -0.84 -0.98 -1.59
N PRO A 98 0.01 -0.35 -0.77
CA PRO A 98 0.73 -1.06 0.27
C PRO A 98 -0.20 -1.43 1.42
N VAL A 99 -0.08 -2.66 1.90
CA VAL A 99 -0.93 -3.18 2.97
C VAL A 99 -0.12 -3.92 4.04
N TYR A 100 -0.75 -4.14 5.17
CA TYR A 100 -0.42 -5.18 6.13
C TYR A 100 -1.68 -6.03 6.37
N THR A 101 -1.65 -7.28 5.94
CA THR A 101 -2.71 -8.27 6.19
C THR A 101 -2.09 -9.58 6.62
N ASP A 102 -2.77 -10.26 7.52
CA ASP A 102 -2.34 -11.47 8.22
C ASP A 102 -2.95 -12.76 7.63
N TYR A 103 -3.47 -12.70 6.40
CA TYR A 103 -3.89 -13.90 5.69
C TYR A 103 -2.78 -14.92 5.65
N THR A 104 -3.13 -16.19 5.86
CA THR A 104 -2.23 -17.28 5.50
C THR A 104 -1.95 -17.26 4.00
N ASP A 105 -0.83 -17.84 3.59
CA ASP A 105 -0.47 -17.98 2.17
C ASP A 105 -1.54 -18.73 1.36
N SER A 106 -2.19 -19.74 1.95
CA SER A 106 -3.31 -20.47 1.34
C SER A 106 -4.53 -19.57 1.15
N GLU A 107 -4.99 -18.88 2.21
CA GLU A 107 -6.15 -17.98 2.14
C GLU A 107 -5.95 -16.87 1.11
N TRP A 108 -4.76 -16.26 1.10
CA TRP A 108 -4.44 -15.24 0.10
C TRP A 108 -4.43 -15.82 -1.31
N ASN A 109 -3.65 -16.88 -1.54
CA ASN A 109 -3.41 -17.41 -2.88
C ASN A 109 -4.66 -18.04 -3.51
N GLU A 110 -5.58 -18.59 -2.71
CA GLU A 110 -6.78 -19.25 -3.19
C GLU A 110 -7.99 -18.32 -3.30
N LYS A 111 -8.13 -17.33 -2.40
CA LYS A 111 -9.36 -16.56 -2.27
C LYS A 111 -9.15 -15.06 -2.15
N ALA A 112 -8.46 -14.57 -1.11
CA ALA A 112 -8.45 -13.16 -0.75
C ALA A 112 -7.94 -12.27 -1.89
N LYS A 113 -6.94 -12.69 -2.66
CA LYS A 113 -6.44 -11.94 -3.81
C LYS A 113 -7.49 -11.62 -4.87
N LEU A 114 -8.52 -12.47 -5.02
CA LEU A 114 -9.62 -12.24 -5.96
C LEU A 114 -10.55 -11.13 -5.46
N GLU A 115 -10.81 -11.09 -4.15
CA GLU A 115 -11.58 -10.01 -3.52
C GLU A 115 -10.84 -8.66 -3.64
N TYR A 116 -9.51 -8.69 -3.47
CA TYR A 116 -8.66 -7.51 -3.69
C TYR A 116 -8.63 -7.06 -5.15
N ALA A 117 -8.58 -8.01 -6.09
CA ALA A 117 -8.66 -7.70 -7.51
C ALA A 117 -9.99 -7.06 -7.88
N GLU A 118 -11.13 -7.59 -7.37
CA GLU A 118 -12.46 -7.02 -7.57
C GLU A 118 -12.52 -5.59 -7.01
N GLN A 119 -12.02 -5.38 -5.79
CA GLN A 119 -11.98 -4.05 -5.16
C GLN A 119 -11.12 -3.07 -5.96
N ALA A 120 -9.91 -3.49 -6.37
CA ALA A 120 -9.03 -2.70 -7.23
C ALA A 120 -9.67 -2.37 -8.59
N GLY A 121 -10.57 -3.22 -9.07
CA GLY A 121 -11.32 -3.02 -10.32
C GLY A 121 -12.24 -1.80 -10.34
N LYS A 122 -12.55 -1.22 -9.19
CA LYS A 122 -13.32 0.03 -9.06
C LYS A 122 -12.45 1.28 -9.29
N ILE A 123 -11.14 1.12 -9.31
CA ILE A 123 -10.16 2.17 -9.60
C ILE A 123 -9.88 2.15 -11.10
N HIS A 124 -9.87 3.33 -11.73
CA HIS A 124 -9.71 3.45 -13.18
C HIS A 124 -8.26 3.17 -13.63
N ALA A 125 -7.29 3.42 -12.77
CA ALA A 125 -5.87 3.18 -13.01
C ALA A 125 -5.44 1.76 -12.61
N PRO A 126 -4.32 1.24 -13.15
CA PRO A 126 -3.66 0.05 -12.62
C PRO A 126 -3.32 0.21 -11.13
N VAL A 127 -3.45 -0.87 -10.35
CA VAL A 127 -3.18 -0.88 -8.91
C VAL A 127 -2.03 -1.82 -8.61
N LEU A 128 -0.96 -1.30 -8.03
CA LEU A 128 0.19 -2.06 -7.54
C LEU A 128 0.00 -2.39 -6.06
N TYR A 129 -0.37 -3.63 -5.80
CA TYR A 129 -0.54 -4.18 -4.46
C TYR A 129 0.78 -4.76 -3.94
N VAL A 130 1.09 -4.50 -2.67
CA VAL A 130 2.18 -5.17 -1.95
C VAL A 130 1.81 -5.36 -0.49
N ASN A 131 1.94 -6.60 0.01
CA ASN A 131 1.80 -6.90 1.43
C ASN A 131 3.17 -6.96 2.11
N SER A 132 3.20 -6.60 3.38
CA SER A 132 4.38 -6.74 4.23
C SER A 132 4.77 -8.21 4.40
N VAL A 133 6.05 -8.44 4.71
CA VAL A 133 6.55 -9.74 5.18
C VAL A 133 7.00 -9.55 6.62
N CYS A 134 6.46 -10.34 7.52
CA CYS A 134 6.95 -10.43 8.88
C CYS A 134 7.93 -11.59 8.99
N LEU A 135 9.16 -11.29 9.36
CA LEU A 135 10.23 -12.29 9.50
C LEU A 135 10.30 -12.88 10.92
N ASP A 136 9.39 -12.52 11.80
CA ASP A 136 9.33 -13.07 13.14
C ASP A 136 8.98 -14.56 13.09
N SER A 137 9.86 -15.39 13.62
CA SER A 137 9.74 -16.83 13.68
C SER A 137 9.04 -17.34 14.95
N SER A 138 8.39 -16.47 15.73
CA SER A 138 7.75 -16.84 17.00
C SER A 138 6.60 -17.84 16.87
N GLY A 139 6.27 -18.26 15.64
CA GLY A 139 5.21 -19.23 15.37
C GLY A 139 3.81 -18.65 15.41
N ASP A 140 3.70 -17.33 15.44
CA ASP A 140 2.44 -16.61 15.33
C ASP A 140 1.86 -16.83 13.92
N SER A 141 0.63 -17.34 13.86
CA SER A 141 -0.09 -17.53 12.60
C SER A 141 -0.66 -16.21 12.03
N GLU A 142 -0.78 -15.19 12.86
CA GLU A 142 -1.39 -13.89 12.53
C GLU A 142 -0.33 -12.87 12.09
N ILE A 143 0.56 -13.25 11.19
CA ILE A 143 1.60 -12.37 10.65
C ILE A 143 1.53 -12.29 9.13
N ALA A 144 1.89 -11.13 8.58
CA ALA A 144 1.90 -10.90 7.15
C ALA A 144 2.88 -11.83 6.42
N LYS A 145 2.40 -12.50 5.38
CA LYS A 145 3.11 -13.52 4.58
C LYS A 145 3.62 -12.99 3.23
N GLY A 146 3.58 -11.67 3.01
CA GLY A 146 4.00 -11.08 1.74
C GLY A 146 2.94 -11.21 0.65
N GLY A 147 3.41 -11.28 -0.58
CA GLY A 147 2.59 -11.24 -1.78
C GLY A 147 2.59 -9.85 -2.41
N ALA A 148 2.64 -9.84 -3.74
CA ALA A 148 2.51 -8.63 -4.55
C ALA A 148 1.71 -8.93 -5.81
N ALA A 149 1.01 -7.93 -6.34
CA ALA A 149 0.22 -8.10 -7.56
C ALA A 149 0.06 -6.79 -8.32
N LEU A 150 -0.05 -6.89 -9.64
CA LEU A 150 -0.60 -5.86 -10.50
C LEU A 150 -2.05 -6.22 -10.78
N PHE A 151 -2.96 -5.34 -10.37
CA PHE A 151 -4.39 -5.44 -10.69
C PHE A 151 -4.77 -4.44 -11.77
N GLU A 152 -5.52 -4.89 -12.76
CA GLU A 152 -6.13 -4.02 -13.77
C GLU A 152 -7.56 -4.47 -14.05
N LYS A 153 -8.49 -3.54 -14.00
CA LYS A 153 -9.91 -3.77 -14.33
C LYS A 153 -10.50 -5.00 -13.65
N GLY A 154 -10.19 -5.17 -12.36
CA GLY A 154 -10.70 -6.28 -11.57
C GLY A 154 -10.01 -7.63 -11.82
N SER A 155 -8.88 -7.65 -12.51
CA SER A 155 -8.13 -8.87 -12.82
C SER A 155 -6.69 -8.79 -12.36
N ILE A 156 -6.13 -9.93 -11.93
CA ILE A 156 -4.71 -10.07 -11.65
C ILE A 156 -3.97 -10.21 -12.97
N LYS A 157 -3.03 -9.31 -13.25
CA LYS A 157 -2.18 -9.36 -14.45
C LYS A 157 -0.88 -10.09 -14.18
N GLU A 158 -0.25 -9.72 -13.07
CA GLU A 158 1.00 -10.31 -12.62
C GLU A 158 0.95 -10.47 -11.12
N GLU A 159 1.60 -11.49 -10.58
CA GLU A 159 1.64 -11.72 -9.13
C GLU A 159 2.94 -12.38 -8.68
N LEU A 160 3.35 -12.05 -7.46
CA LEU A 160 4.23 -12.83 -6.59
C LEU A 160 3.35 -13.41 -5.48
N PRO A 161 3.11 -14.73 -5.44
CA PRO A 161 2.23 -15.33 -4.43
C PRO A 161 2.72 -15.08 -3.00
N ALA A 162 1.79 -15.00 -2.03
CA ALA A 162 2.13 -14.98 -0.63
C ALA A 162 2.86 -16.27 -0.22
N GLY A 163 3.77 -16.18 0.75
CA GLY A 163 4.62 -17.28 1.17
C GLY A 163 5.78 -17.61 0.22
N LYS A 164 5.96 -16.84 -0.86
CA LYS A 164 7.08 -16.99 -1.80
C LYS A 164 8.07 -15.85 -1.63
N GLU A 165 9.34 -16.22 -1.54
CA GLU A 165 10.44 -15.25 -1.62
C GLU A 165 10.67 -14.87 -3.08
N GLY A 166 10.84 -13.57 -3.34
CA GLY A 166 11.09 -13.08 -4.70
C GLY A 166 10.86 -11.58 -4.87
N THR A 167 10.93 -11.15 -6.11
CA THR A 167 10.65 -9.78 -6.53
C THR A 167 9.70 -9.80 -7.72
N LEU A 168 8.60 -9.09 -7.63
CA LEU A 168 7.73 -8.82 -8.77
C LEU A 168 8.23 -7.55 -9.46
N ILE A 169 8.53 -7.64 -10.74
CA ILE A 169 8.89 -6.50 -11.60
C ILE A 169 7.77 -6.34 -12.62
N VAL A 170 7.17 -5.16 -12.64
CA VAL A 170 6.07 -4.82 -13.55
C VAL A 170 6.40 -3.57 -14.35
N GLU A 171 5.91 -3.50 -15.58
CA GLU A 171 5.95 -2.31 -16.42
C GLU A 171 4.53 -1.70 -16.48
N CYS A 172 4.41 -0.41 -16.11
CA CYS A 172 3.15 0.34 -16.06
C CYS A 172 3.20 1.57 -16.96
#